data_c0871a552c3e998845169c2f5069d12e
#
_entry.id   c0871a552c3e998845169c2f5069d12e
#
_cell.length_a   1.000
_cell.length_b   1.000
_cell.length_c   1.000
_cell.angle_alpha   90.00
_cell.angle_beta   90.00
_cell.angle_gamma   90.00
#
_symmetry.space_group_name_H-M   'P 1'
#
loop_
_entity.id
_entity.type
_entity.pdbx_description
1 polymer ?
#
loop_
_entity_poly.entity_id
_entity_poly.type
_entity_poly.pdbx_seq_one_letter_code
_entity_poly.pdbx_strand_id
1 'polypeptide(L)'
;TNSGVSGKGKGGALVATSDDFFAVGVAPKEGYLADDQSKVEKVGWPSQDMQMEFNSRVSGGMKGVNLTGYVTYDPGRRSQGKSPYEMTKRVYIVKTADGSKYVKIQFKDYLNEKNEGGHPKFIYQVAGSDNKF
;
A
#
# COMPACT_ATOMS: atom_id res chain seq x y z
N THR A 1 8.30 -4.02 3.38
CA THR A 1 8.49 -5.31 2.66
C THR A 1 9.78 -6.04 3.08
N ASN A 2 10.45 -5.55 4.11
CA ASN A 2 11.73 -6.08 4.61
C ASN A 2 12.79 -6.21 3.49
N SER A 3 12.95 -5.14 2.71
CA SER A 3 13.89 -5.07 1.59
C SER A 3 14.40 -3.64 1.44
N GLY A 4 15.47 -3.43 0.70
CA GLY A 4 16.06 -2.11 0.55
C GLY A 4 16.45 -1.52 1.91
N VAL A 5 15.94 -0.33 2.25
CA VAL A 5 16.24 0.37 3.51
C VAL A 5 15.57 -0.27 4.74
N SER A 6 14.49 -1.02 4.57
CA SER A 6 13.78 -1.66 5.70
C SER A 6 14.34 -3.05 6.06
N GLY A 7 15.30 -3.57 5.31
CA GLY A 7 15.91 -4.87 5.58
C GLY A 7 16.68 -5.45 4.42
N LYS A 8 17.31 -6.61 4.66
CA LYS A 8 18.14 -7.33 3.68
C LYS A 8 17.37 -8.39 2.87
N GLY A 9 16.07 -8.45 3.02
CA GLY A 9 15.21 -9.39 2.31
C GLY A 9 15.08 -9.06 0.82
N LYS A 10 14.49 -9.99 0.08
CA LYS A 10 14.23 -9.91 -1.37
C LYS A 10 12.80 -9.45 -1.68
N GLY A 11 12.10 -8.96 -0.67
CA GLY A 11 10.71 -8.51 -0.79
C GLY A 11 10.54 -7.28 -1.67
N GLY A 12 9.31 -6.95 -1.94
CA GLY A 12 8.95 -5.78 -2.71
C GLY A 12 7.45 -5.73 -2.96
N ALA A 13 6.99 -4.64 -3.52
CA ALA A 13 5.59 -4.49 -3.89
C ALA A 13 5.44 -3.94 -5.30
N LEU A 14 4.37 -4.30 -5.98
CA LEU A 14 3.93 -3.72 -7.23
C LEU A 14 2.42 -3.45 -7.21
N VAL A 15 1.96 -2.58 -8.07
CA VAL A 15 0.54 -2.37 -8.35
C VAL A 15 0.17 -3.27 -9.52
N ALA A 16 -0.88 -4.08 -9.37
CA ALA A 16 -1.40 -4.91 -10.45
C ALA A 16 -2.00 -4.04 -11.57
N THR A 17 -2.14 -4.63 -12.74
CA THR A 17 -2.72 -3.96 -13.92
C THR A 17 -4.24 -3.82 -13.85
N SER A 18 -4.89 -4.53 -12.93
CA SER A 18 -6.34 -4.47 -12.70
C SER A 18 -6.64 -4.10 -11.25
N ASP A 19 -7.67 -3.28 -11.07
CA ASP A 19 -8.24 -2.96 -9.74
C ASP A 19 -9.30 -3.99 -9.30
N ASP A 20 -9.64 -4.95 -10.16
CA ASP A 20 -10.46 -6.09 -9.78
C ASP A 20 -9.58 -7.17 -9.15
N PHE A 21 -9.81 -7.40 -7.85
CA PHE A 21 -9.07 -8.39 -7.06
C PHE A 21 -9.14 -9.81 -7.65
N PHE A 22 -10.27 -10.19 -8.19
CA PHE A 22 -10.49 -11.55 -8.72
C PHE A 22 -9.94 -11.71 -10.15
N ALA A 23 -9.80 -10.61 -10.89
CA ALA A 23 -9.19 -10.63 -12.22
C ALA A 23 -7.65 -10.77 -12.19
N VAL A 24 -7.02 -10.47 -11.04
CA VAL A 24 -5.58 -10.64 -10.85
C VAL A 24 -5.29 -12.11 -10.54
N GLY A 25 -5.01 -12.90 -11.57
CA GLY A 25 -4.87 -14.35 -11.46
C GLY A 25 -3.43 -14.86 -11.31
N VAL A 26 -2.41 -14.05 -11.61
CA VAL A 26 -1.00 -14.47 -11.60
C VAL A 26 -0.12 -13.37 -11.04
N ALA A 27 0.86 -13.76 -10.20
CA ALA A 27 1.91 -12.87 -9.74
C ALA A 27 3.02 -12.74 -10.80
N PRO A 28 3.34 -11.53 -11.30
CA PRO A 28 4.50 -11.31 -12.16
C PRO A 28 5.79 -11.74 -11.47
N LYS A 29 6.79 -12.18 -12.24
CA LYS A 29 8.10 -12.54 -11.67
C LYS A 29 8.96 -11.33 -11.32
N GLU A 30 8.70 -10.19 -11.96
CA GLU A 30 9.51 -8.96 -11.90
C GLU A 30 8.64 -7.72 -11.67
N GLY A 31 9.29 -6.56 -11.51
CA GLY A 31 8.59 -5.27 -11.35
C GLY A 31 8.32 -4.88 -9.89
N TYR A 32 8.78 -5.67 -8.93
CA TYR A 32 8.64 -5.37 -7.50
C TYR A 32 9.63 -4.29 -7.08
N LEU A 33 9.13 -3.22 -6.46
CA LEU A 33 9.95 -2.20 -5.84
C LEU A 33 10.23 -2.56 -4.39
N ALA A 34 11.50 -2.50 -4.03
CA ALA A 34 11.94 -2.54 -2.64
C ALA A 34 11.58 -1.25 -1.90
N ASP A 35 11.65 -1.27 -0.58
CA ASP A 35 11.47 -0.10 0.25
C ASP A 35 12.65 0.86 0.02
N ASP A 36 12.38 2.15 -0.15
CA ASP A 36 13.35 3.14 -0.58
C ASP A 36 13.28 4.39 0.30
N GLN A 37 14.37 4.65 1.02
CA GLN A 37 14.48 5.77 1.95
C GLN A 37 14.55 7.13 1.25
N SER A 38 15.01 7.19 0.02
CA SER A 38 15.10 8.46 -0.74
C SER A 38 13.69 9.05 -1.02
N LYS A 39 12.67 8.24 -0.88
CA LYS A 39 11.25 8.60 -1.08
C LYS A 39 10.46 8.67 0.23
N VAL A 40 11.15 8.67 1.36
CA VAL A 40 10.52 8.89 2.66
C VAL A 40 10.04 10.33 2.73
N GLU A 41 8.72 10.52 2.64
CA GLU A 41 8.14 11.80 2.96
C GLU A 41 8.14 11.97 4.48
N LYS A 42 8.53 13.14 4.96
CA LYS A 42 8.34 13.51 6.35
C LYS A 42 6.82 13.59 6.61
N VAL A 43 6.31 12.61 7.31
CA VAL A 43 4.90 12.56 7.70
C VAL A 43 4.83 12.99 9.17
N GLY A 44 4.19 14.11 9.44
CA GLY A 44 3.97 14.57 10.81
C GLY A 44 3.25 15.90 10.85
N TRP A 45 2.63 16.17 11.98
CA TRP A 45 2.23 17.52 12.34
C TRP A 45 3.49 18.39 12.45
N PRO A 46 3.40 19.74 12.32
CA PRO A 46 4.58 20.62 12.31
C PRO A 46 5.56 20.45 13.47
N SER A 47 5.16 19.77 14.54
CA SER A 47 5.97 19.53 15.74
C SER A 47 6.58 18.12 15.84
N GLN A 48 6.34 17.22 14.88
CA GLN A 48 6.85 15.85 14.93
C GLN A 48 7.47 15.46 13.58
N ASP A 49 8.78 15.50 13.51
CA ASP A 49 9.57 14.93 12.42
C ASP A 49 9.55 13.39 12.51
N MET A 50 8.46 12.77 12.14
CA MET A 50 8.42 11.31 11.98
C MET A 50 8.92 10.94 10.60
N GLN A 51 10.07 10.31 10.53
CA GLN A 51 10.55 9.63 9.35
C GLN A 51 9.91 8.24 9.31
N MET A 52 9.11 7.99 8.29
CA MET A 52 8.57 6.64 8.06
C MET A 52 9.20 6.06 6.80
N GLU A 53 9.65 4.82 6.90
CA GLU A 53 10.14 4.08 5.72
C GLU A 53 8.94 3.51 4.96
N PHE A 54 8.81 3.90 3.70
CA PHE A 54 7.67 3.49 2.89
C PHE A 54 8.10 2.68 1.68
N ASN A 55 7.27 1.70 1.33
CA ASN A 55 7.25 1.25 -0.03
C ASN A 55 6.44 2.25 -0.87
N SER A 56 7.09 2.91 -1.82
CA SER A 56 6.49 3.97 -2.63
C SER A 56 5.27 3.51 -3.46
N ARG A 57 5.06 2.20 -3.59
CA ARG A 57 3.89 1.65 -4.30
C ARG A 57 2.66 1.56 -3.41
N VAL A 58 2.85 1.36 -2.11
CA VAL A 58 1.77 1.07 -1.16
C VAL A 58 1.47 2.25 -0.25
N SER A 59 2.44 3.09 0.05
CA SER A 59 2.25 4.23 0.94
C SER A 59 1.32 5.28 0.35
N GLY A 60 0.37 5.73 1.15
CA GLY A 60 -0.43 6.92 0.86
C GLY A 60 0.14 8.12 1.61
N GLY A 61 0.72 9.08 0.91
CA GLY A 61 1.27 10.29 1.52
C GLY A 61 0.17 11.23 2.03
N MET A 62 0.47 12.00 3.09
CA MET A 62 -0.41 13.08 3.56
C MET A 62 -0.22 14.39 2.77
N LYS A 63 0.79 14.48 1.93
CA LYS A 63 1.05 15.63 1.06
C LYS A 63 0.74 15.28 -0.39
N GLY A 64 -0.42 15.77 -0.84
CA GLY A 64 -0.82 15.61 -2.22
C GLY A 64 -1.39 14.21 -2.52
N VAL A 65 -1.88 14.08 -3.74
CA VAL A 65 -2.48 12.84 -4.23
C VAL A 65 -1.37 11.89 -4.61
N ASN A 66 -0.89 11.06 -3.68
CA ASN A 66 -0.06 9.92 -4.05
C ASN A 66 -0.96 8.86 -4.69
N LEU A 67 -1.11 8.93 -6.00
CA LEU A 67 -1.92 8.01 -6.78
C LEU A 67 -1.43 6.55 -6.75
N THR A 68 -0.27 6.28 -6.14
CA THR A 68 0.25 4.92 -5.99
C THR A 68 -0.06 4.30 -4.64
N GLY A 69 -0.51 5.09 -3.64
CA GLY A 69 -0.88 4.60 -2.33
C GLY A 69 -2.24 3.89 -2.29
N TYR A 70 -2.51 3.19 -1.20
CA TYR A 70 -3.78 2.49 -0.99
C TYR A 70 -4.90 3.41 -0.48
N VAL A 71 -4.55 4.55 0.09
CA VAL A 71 -5.48 5.57 0.58
C VAL A 71 -4.98 6.95 0.21
N THR A 72 -5.91 7.84 -0.13
CA THR A 72 -5.65 9.27 -0.32
C THR A 72 -6.26 10.07 0.83
N TYR A 73 -5.71 11.24 1.11
CA TYR A 73 -6.23 12.16 2.12
C TYR A 73 -6.49 13.53 1.51
N ASP A 74 -7.75 13.95 1.54
CA ASP A 74 -8.19 15.28 1.12
C ASP A 74 -9.05 15.91 2.22
N PRO A 75 -8.50 16.89 2.98
CA PRO A 75 -9.23 17.55 4.04
C PRO A 75 -10.43 18.36 3.54
N GLY A 76 -10.43 18.81 2.26
CA GLY A 76 -11.52 19.55 1.66
C GLY A 76 -12.83 18.76 1.56
N ARG A 77 -12.76 17.45 1.57
CA ARG A 77 -13.95 16.58 1.55
C ARG A 77 -14.82 16.72 2.81
N ARG A 78 -14.24 17.15 3.94
CA ARG A 78 -14.99 17.37 5.19
C ARG A 78 -16.05 18.47 5.05
N SER A 79 -15.78 19.52 4.28
CA SER A 79 -16.75 20.58 3.99
C SER A 79 -17.96 20.08 3.19
N GLN A 80 -17.82 18.93 2.53
CA GLN A 80 -18.86 18.24 1.77
C GLN A 80 -19.57 17.14 2.58
N GLY A 81 -19.30 17.02 3.89
CA GLY A 81 -19.83 15.95 4.73
C GLY A 81 -19.27 14.56 4.43
N LYS A 82 -18.12 14.47 3.72
CA LYS A 82 -17.49 13.21 3.33
C LYS A 82 -16.25 12.92 4.17
N SER A 83 -15.86 11.63 4.24
CA SER A 83 -14.58 11.24 4.82
C SER A 83 -13.43 11.91 4.07
N PRO A 84 -12.42 12.44 4.78
CA PRO A 84 -11.20 12.94 4.15
C PRO A 84 -10.34 11.83 3.54
N TYR A 85 -10.61 10.57 3.88
CA TYR A 85 -9.89 9.40 3.36
C TYR A 85 -10.68 8.75 2.23
N GLU A 86 -10.00 8.40 1.15
CA GLU A 86 -10.58 7.69 0.02
C GLU A 86 -9.66 6.54 -0.39
N MET A 87 -10.24 5.35 -0.54
CA MET A 87 -9.49 4.17 -0.97
C MET A 87 -9.23 4.23 -2.47
N THR A 88 -8.00 3.95 -2.89
CA THR A 88 -7.64 3.91 -4.32
C THR A 88 -8.14 2.66 -5.03
N LYS A 89 -8.63 1.67 -4.29
CA LYS A 89 -9.12 0.37 -4.77
C LYS A 89 -8.09 -0.48 -5.53
N ARG A 90 -6.83 -0.08 -5.56
CA ARG A 90 -5.77 -0.79 -6.26
C ARG A 90 -5.50 -2.15 -5.64
N VAL A 91 -5.17 -3.11 -6.49
CA VAL A 91 -4.65 -4.40 -6.07
C VAL A 91 -3.13 -4.32 -6.05
N TYR A 92 -2.55 -4.71 -4.94
CA TYR A 92 -1.09 -4.81 -4.76
C TYR A 92 -0.68 -6.26 -4.77
N ILE A 93 0.49 -6.54 -5.36
CA ILE A 93 1.14 -7.82 -5.23
C ILE A 93 2.43 -7.60 -4.46
N VAL A 94 2.56 -8.31 -3.33
CA VAL A 94 3.71 -8.23 -2.43
C VAL A 94 4.50 -9.52 -2.55
N LYS A 95 5.79 -9.39 -2.83
CA LYS A 95 6.75 -10.48 -2.77
C LYS A 95 7.27 -10.58 -1.34
N THR A 96 7.31 -11.79 -0.78
CA THR A 96 7.79 -12.02 0.59
C THR A 96 9.28 -11.74 0.74
N ALA A 97 9.72 -11.50 1.99
CA ALA A 97 11.11 -11.12 2.28
C ALA A 97 12.15 -12.18 1.87
N ASP A 98 11.79 -13.46 1.91
CA ASP A 98 12.61 -14.57 1.41
C ASP A 98 12.59 -14.69 -0.13
N GLY A 99 11.68 -13.97 -0.77
CA GLY A 99 11.50 -13.99 -2.22
C GLY A 99 10.75 -15.22 -2.76
N SER A 100 10.22 -16.08 -1.89
CA SER A 100 9.66 -17.39 -2.26
C SER A 100 8.18 -17.36 -2.59
N LYS A 101 7.42 -16.38 -2.09
CA LYS A 101 5.97 -16.32 -2.22
C LYS A 101 5.48 -14.94 -2.64
N TYR A 102 4.27 -14.92 -3.15
CA TYR A 102 3.55 -13.71 -3.53
C TYR A 102 2.20 -13.67 -2.82
N VAL A 103 1.79 -12.47 -2.45
CA VAL A 103 0.50 -12.21 -1.81
C VAL A 103 -0.17 -11.06 -2.54
N LYS A 104 -1.37 -11.25 -3.07
CA LYS A 104 -2.17 -10.11 -3.55
C LYS A 104 -3.01 -9.56 -2.42
N ILE A 105 -3.12 -8.22 -2.36
CA ILE A 105 -3.80 -7.48 -1.29
C ILE A 105 -4.62 -6.36 -1.93
N GLN A 106 -5.84 -6.17 -1.46
CA GLN A 106 -6.63 -4.98 -1.78
C GLN A 106 -7.20 -4.39 -0.50
N PHE A 107 -6.91 -3.12 -0.26
CA PHE A 107 -7.47 -2.38 0.87
C PHE A 107 -8.91 -1.98 0.58
N LYS A 108 -9.80 -2.22 1.53
CA LYS A 108 -11.24 -2.00 1.43
C LYS A 108 -11.70 -0.79 2.24
N ASP A 109 -11.02 -0.50 3.35
CA ASP A 109 -11.37 0.58 4.24
C ASP A 109 -10.15 1.04 5.04
N TYR A 110 -10.21 2.25 5.59
CA TYR A 110 -9.18 2.85 6.44
C TYR A 110 -9.73 3.29 7.80
N LEU A 111 -11.04 3.17 8.00
CA LEU A 111 -11.74 3.66 9.16
C LEU A 111 -12.23 2.52 10.05
N ASN A 112 -12.31 2.79 11.37
CA ASN A 112 -13.03 1.93 12.28
C ASN A 112 -14.54 2.28 12.33
N GLU A 113 -15.29 1.62 13.19
CA GLU A 113 -16.72 1.84 13.37
C GLU A 113 -17.07 3.24 13.91
N LYS A 114 -16.10 3.94 14.51
CA LYS A 114 -16.22 5.32 15.00
C LYS A 114 -15.76 6.36 13.97
N ASN A 115 -15.50 5.96 12.73
CA ASN A 115 -14.93 6.81 11.67
C ASN A 115 -13.53 7.38 12.00
N GLU A 116 -12.74 6.70 12.82
CA GLU A 116 -11.37 7.06 13.11
C GLU A 116 -10.43 6.41 12.08
N GLY A 117 -9.47 7.19 11.54
CA GLY A 117 -8.48 6.70 10.59
C GLY A 117 -7.39 5.83 11.23
N GLY A 118 -6.62 5.12 10.41
CA GLY A 118 -5.53 4.26 10.87
C GLY A 118 -5.94 2.80 11.12
N HIS A 119 -7.12 2.40 10.68
CA HIS A 119 -7.66 1.04 10.84
C HIS A 119 -7.88 0.36 9.49
N PRO A 120 -6.80 0.02 8.74
CA PRO A 120 -6.93 -0.54 7.40
C PRO A 120 -7.59 -1.91 7.44
N LYS A 121 -8.63 -2.09 6.62
CA LYS A 121 -9.27 -3.37 6.34
C LYS A 121 -8.89 -3.80 4.93
N PHE A 122 -8.56 -5.06 4.74
CA PHE A 122 -8.13 -5.57 3.43
C PHE A 122 -8.54 -7.02 3.22
N ILE A 123 -8.60 -7.42 1.97
CA ILE A 123 -8.65 -8.81 1.55
C ILE A 123 -7.31 -9.20 0.96
N TYR A 124 -6.94 -10.46 1.09
CA TYR A 124 -5.69 -10.97 0.55
C TYR A 124 -5.82 -12.41 0.08
N GLN A 125 -4.90 -12.83 -0.78
CA GLN A 125 -4.74 -14.21 -1.21
C GLN A 125 -3.25 -14.50 -1.43
N VAL A 126 -2.78 -15.63 -0.93
CA VAL A 126 -1.42 -16.12 -1.16
C VAL A 126 -1.40 -16.92 -2.45
N ALA A 127 -0.41 -16.68 -3.30
CA ALA A 127 -0.24 -17.44 -4.53
C ALA A 127 0.19 -18.89 -4.24
N GLY A 128 -0.27 -19.81 -5.07
CA GLY A 128 0.21 -21.17 -5.09
C GLY A 128 1.66 -21.29 -5.58
N SER A 129 2.18 -22.52 -5.64
CA SER A 129 3.56 -22.80 -6.08
C SER A 129 3.85 -22.42 -7.53
N ASP A 130 2.80 -22.27 -8.36
CA ASP A 130 2.85 -21.84 -9.75
C ASP A 130 2.66 -20.32 -9.93
N ASN A 131 2.72 -19.55 -8.84
CA ASN A 131 2.46 -18.10 -8.75
C ASN A 131 1.04 -17.68 -9.15
N LYS A 132 0.07 -18.59 -9.15
CA LYS A 132 -1.35 -18.26 -9.39
C LYS A 132 -2.09 -17.97 -8.10
N PHE A 133 -3.02 -17.04 -8.22
CA PHE A 133 -3.95 -16.66 -7.16
C PHE A 133 -5.30 -17.34 -7.33
#